data_345409c4a51f3156593f2bdc39eafd51
#
_entry.id   345409c4a51f3156593f2bdc39eafd51
#
_cell.length_a   1.000
_cell.length_b   1.000
_cell.length_c   1.000
_cell.angle_alpha   90.00
_cell.angle_beta   90.00
_cell.angle_gamma   90.00
#
_symmetry.space_group_name_H-M   'P 1'
#
loop_
_entity.id
_entity.type
_entity.pdbx_description
1 polymer ?
#
loop_
_entity_poly.entity_id
_entity_poly.type
_entity_poly.pdbx_seq_one_letter_code
_entity_poly.pdbx_strand_id
1 'polypeptide(L)'
;MDFVSIWGNWRNLTEAQTKDLRYVQNVKGTKALMCFIVQNIGDQLTPEEYKDNYLEFWGWNENKEEAIKKYAHAICDSIDKYGYDGFDIDYEPNFGHRGNMSGSDENMLLFIQTLGERIGPKSGTDRLLVIDGEPQSIVSESGPYFNYFIVQAYDSPGDNSGRDNLDSR
;
A
#
# COMPACT_ATOMS: atom_id res chain seq x y z
N MET A 1 -16.94 -11.14 -4.81
CA MET A 1 -16.08 -10.15 -4.14
C MET A 1 -14.74 -10.26 -4.80
N ASP A 2 -14.19 -9.17 -5.29
CA ASP A 2 -13.01 -9.20 -6.14
C ASP A 2 -11.71 -9.28 -5.33
N PHE A 3 -11.66 -8.64 -4.18
CA PHE A 3 -10.54 -8.74 -3.25
C PHE A 3 -10.95 -8.47 -1.79
N VAL A 4 -10.02 -8.81 -0.87
CA VAL A 4 -10.07 -8.46 0.55
C VAL A 4 -8.69 -7.93 0.96
N SER A 5 -8.67 -6.90 1.77
CA SER A 5 -7.44 -6.34 2.34
C SER A 5 -7.18 -6.91 3.73
N ILE A 6 -5.97 -7.43 3.95
CA ILE A 6 -5.56 -8.06 5.19
C ILE A 6 -4.77 -7.02 6.00
N TRP A 7 -5.46 -6.39 6.92
CA TRP A 7 -4.93 -5.37 7.81
C TRP A 7 -4.10 -5.97 8.94
N GLY A 8 -3.04 -5.27 9.29
CA GLY A 8 -2.28 -5.53 10.52
C GLY A 8 -1.37 -6.74 10.43
N ASN A 9 -1.82 -7.89 10.92
CA ASN A 9 -0.93 -9.04 11.17
C ASN A 9 -0.66 -9.93 9.95
N TRP A 10 -0.52 -9.36 8.78
CA TRP A 10 -0.34 -10.07 7.51
C TRP A 10 0.88 -11.02 7.46
N ARG A 11 1.87 -10.82 8.35
CA ARG A 11 3.07 -11.68 8.45
C ARG A 11 2.86 -12.92 9.30
N ASN A 12 2.01 -12.82 10.32
CA ASN A 12 1.91 -13.80 11.40
C ASN A 12 0.48 -14.34 11.51
N LEU A 13 -0.08 -14.72 10.37
CA LEU A 13 -1.37 -15.42 10.35
C LEU A 13 -1.25 -16.75 11.08
N THR A 14 -2.24 -17.10 11.89
CA THR A 14 -2.36 -18.43 12.46
C THR A 14 -2.56 -19.46 11.36
N GLU A 15 -2.37 -20.74 11.67
CA GLU A 15 -2.63 -21.82 10.72
C GLU A 15 -4.07 -21.79 10.20
N ALA A 16 -5.05 -21.55 11.08
CA ALA A 16 -6.46 -21.41 10.70
C ALA A 16 -6.68 -20.25 9.74
N GLN A 17 -6.15 -19.06 10.06
CA GLN A 17 -6.25 -17.87 9.19
C GLN A 17 -5.57 -18.09 7.84
N THR A 18 -4.41 -18.74 7.83
CA THR A 18 -3.72 -19.09 6.59
C THR A 18 -4.55 -20.04 5.73
N LYS A 19 -5.17 -21.05 6.34
CA LYS A 19 -6.05 -21.99 5.64
C LYS A 19 -7.28 -21.30 5.06
N ASP A 20 -7.91 -20.42 5.81
CA ASP A 20 -9.05 -19.63 5.35
C ASP A 20 -8.67 -18.69 4.20
N LEU A 21 -7.52 -18.02 4.31
CA LEU A 21 -6.99 -17.18 3.25
C LEU A 21 -6.79 -17.97 1.95
N ARG A 22 -6.14 -19.15 2.02
CA ARG A 22 -5.93 -20.02 0.84
C ARG A 22 -7.26 -20.53 0.27
N TYR A 23 -8.23 -20.82 1.12
CA TYR A 23 -9.57 -21.20 0.66
C TYR A 23 -10.23 -20.05 -0.12
N VAL A 24 -10.17 -18.82 0.42
CA VAL A 24 -10.71 -17.63 -0.23
C VAL A 24 -10.05 -17.39 -1.59
N GLN A 25 -8.73 -17.50 -1.66
CA GLN A 25 -7.97 -17.33 -2.91
C GLN A 25 -8.27 -18.45 -3.93
N ASN A 26 -8.13 -19.72 -3.52
CA ASN A 26 -8.09 -20.84 -4.46
C ASN A 26 -9.49 -21.39 -4.80
N VAL A 27 -10.48 -21.24 -3.91
CA VAL A 27 -11.82 -21.80 -4.09
C VAL A 27 -12.83 -20.70 -4.45
N LYS A 28 -12.75 -19.53 -3.82
CA LYS A 28 -13.64 -18.42 -4.12
C LYS A 28 -13.15 -17.51 -5.23
N GLY A 29 -11.88 -17.61 -5.61
CA GLY A 29 -11.28 -16.73 -6.60
C GLY A 29 -11.16 -15.27 -6.17
N THR A 30 -11.24 -15.00 -4.86
CA THR A 30 -11.11 -13.65 -4.29
C THR A 30 -9.63 -13.38 -4.04
N LYS A 31 -9.11 -12.26 -4.53
CA LYS A 31 -7.73 -11.85 -4.28
C LYS A 31 -7.56 -11.37 -2.84
N ALA A 32 -6.42 -11.68 -2.24
CA ALA A 32 -6.08 -11.24 -0.90
C ALA A 32 -4.89 -10.28 -0.96
N LEU A 33 -5.09 -9.06 -0.48
CA LEU A 33 -4.07 -8.00 -0.52
C LEU A 33 -3.45 -7.83 0.86
N MET A 34 -2.16 -7.66 0.89
CA MET A 34 -1.44 -7.14 2.04
C MET A 34 -1.80 -5.67 2.20
N CYS A 35 -2.16 -5.23 3.41
CA CYS A 35 -2.56 -3.84 3.67
C CYS A 35 -1.86 -3.27 4.90
N PHE A 36 -1.32 -2.07 4.77
CA PHE A 36 -0.82 -1.28 5.90
C PHE A 36 -0.59 0.19 5.51
N ILE A 37 -0.51 1.04 6.55
CA ILE A 37 -0.26 2.47 6.37
C ILE A 37 1.17 2.72 5.90
N VAL A 38 1.32 3.62 4.92
CA VAL A 38 2.62 4.07 4.41
C VAL A 38 2.80 5.55 4.71
N GLN A 39 3.48 5.85 5.81
CA GLN A 39 3.86 7.21 6.20
C GLN A 39 5.37 7.44 6.04
N ASN A 40 6.17 6.47 6.46
CA ASN A 40 7.62 6.56 6.42
C ASN A 40 8.25 5.43 5.61
N ILE A 41 9.46 5.68 5.15
CA ILE A 41 10.27 4.65 4.53
C ILE A 41 10.43 3.46 5.49
N GLY A 42 10.12 2.27 5.00
CA GLY A 42 10.29 1.03 5.77
C GLY A 42 9.16 0.70 6.74
N ASP A 43 8.06 1.46 6.77
CA ASP A 43 6.90 1.13 7.58
C ASP A 43 6.51 -0.34 7.38
N GLN A 44 6.27 -1.04 8.50
CA GLN A 44 5.96 -2.47 8.59
C GLN A 44 7.08 -3.43 8.10
N LEU A 45 8.15 -2.96 7.43
CA LEU A 45 9.22 -3.83 6.91
C LEU A 45 10.56 -3.65 7.62
N THR A 46 10.77 -2.55 8.33
CA THR A 46 11.99 -2.36 9.11
C THR A 46 12.05 -3.40 10.25
N PRO A 47 13.13 -4.21 10.35
CA PRO A 47 13.30 -5.13 11.47
C PRO A 47 13.34 -4.38 12.81
N GLU A 48 12.90 -5.05 13.89
CA GLU A 48 12.77 -4.45 15.22
C GLU A 48 14.06 -3.80 15.70
N GLU A 49 15.19 -4.48 15.48
CA GLU A 49 16.52 -4.01 15.88
C GLU A 49 17.00 -2.74 15.16
N TYR A 50 16.35 -2.36 14.04
CA TYR A 50 16.70 -1.17 13.26
C TYR A 50 15.64 -0.05 13.32
N LYS A 51 14.60 -0.20 14.13
CA LYS A 51 13.51 0.79 14.19
C LYS A 51 13.97 2.19 14.56
N ASP A 52 14.91 2.30 15.47
CA ASP A 52 15.46 3.59 15.90
C ASP A 52 16.39 4.22 14.84
N ASN A 53 16.93 3.41 13.94
CA ASN A 53 17.86 3.80 12.88
C ASN A 53 17.33 3.43 11.48
N TYR A 54 16.03 3.45 11.28
CA TYR A 54 15.40 3.00 10.04
C TYR A 54 15.87 3.76 8.79
N LEU A 55 16.16 5.06 8.92
CA LEU A 55 16.68 5.87 7.81
C LEU A 55 18.03 5.35 7.31
N GLU A 56 18.92 4.99 8.22
CA GLU A 56 20.23 4.40 7.90
C GLU A 56 20.07 3.01 7.30
N PHE A 57 19.23 2.16 7.92
CA PHE A 57 18.94 0.81 7.42
C PHE A 57 18.47 0.80 5.97
N TRP A 58 17.60 1.74 5.60
CA TRP A 58 17.09 1.87 4.24
C TRP A 58 18.03 2.63 3.31
N GLY A 59 19.05 3.33 3.82
CA GLY A 59 19.99 4.16 3.03
C GLY A 59 19.41 5.52 2.61
N TRP A 60 18.42 6.01 3.37
CA TRP A 60 17.70 7.25 3.05
C TRP A 60 18.62 8.48 2.91
N ASN A 61 19.58 8.62 3.82
CA ASN A 61 20.49 9.76 3.85
C ASN A 61 21.61 9.66 2.81
N GLU A 62 21.85 8.47 2.28
CA GLU A 62 22.87 8.23 1.24
C GLU A 62 22.28 8.44 -0.16
N ASN A 63 21.17 7.78 -0.45
CA ASN A 63 20.46 7.92 -1.72
C ASN A 63 18.96 7.64 -1.50
N LYS A 64 18.20 8.71 -1.36
CA LYS A 64 16.77 8.67 -1.09
C LYS A 64 15.99 7.91 -2.17
N GLU A 65 16.29 8.11 -3.44
CA GLU A 65 15.59 7.44 -4.55
C GLU A 65 15.80 5.92 -4.51
N GLU A 66 17.04 5.49 -4.29
CA GLU A 66 17.35 4.05 -4.17
C GLU A 66 16.73 3.44 -2.91
N ALA A 67 16.66 4.20 -1.81
CA ALA A 67 15.97 3.74 -0.60
C ALA A 67 14.48 3.51 -0.86
N ILE A 68 13.80 4.42 -1.58
CA ILE A 68 12.38 4.29 -1.95
C ILE A 68 12.16 3.06 -2.84
N LYS A 69 13.00 2.87 -3.86
CA LYS A 69 12.94 1.69 -4.72
C LYS A 69 13.17 0.38 -3.95
N LYS A 70 14.18 0.38 -3.08
CA LYS A 70 14.47 -0.76 -2.21
C LYS A 70 13.25 -1.13 -1.33
N TYR A 71 12.59 -0.14 -0.77
CA TYR A 71 11.39 -0.36 0.04
C TYR A 71 10.22 -0.91 -0.78
N ALA A 72 9.94 -0.33 -1.95
CA ALA A 72 8.90 -0.82 -2.85
C ALA A 72 9.15 -2.27 -3.28
N HIS A 73 10.39 -2.61 -3.64
CA HIS A 73 10.76 -3.99 -3.96
C HIS A 73 10.61 -4.94 -2.78
N ALA A 74 10.97 -4.51 -1.57
CA ALA A 74 10.80 -5.32 -0.36
C ALA A 74 9.32 -5.61 -0.05
N ILE A 75 8.40 -4.70 -0.38
CA ILE A 75 6.96 -4.95 -0.32
C ILE A 75 6.57 -6.03 -1.34
N CYS A 76 7.00 -5.90 -2.58
CA CYS A 76 6.72 -6.90 -3.61
C CYS A 76 7.30 -8.29 -3.25
N ASP A 77 8.51 -8.35 -2.68
CA ASP A 77 9.12 -9.59 -2.19
C ASP A 77 8.31 -10.20 -1.03
N SER A 78 7.72 -9.36 -0.17
CA SER A 78 6.82 -9.80 0.90
C SER A 78 5.51 -10.38 0.34
N ILE A 79 4.94 -9.77 -0.70
CA ILE A 79 3.77 -10.30 -1.41
C ILE A 79 4.08 -11.71 -1.92
N ASP A 80 5.22 -11.91 -2.57
CA ASP A 80 5.66 -13.22 -3.07
C ASP A 80 5.87 -14.22 -1.93
N LYS A 81 6.61 -13.81 -0.90
CA LYS A 81 6.96 -14.67 0.23
C LYS A 81 5.74 -15.19 0.99
N TYR A 82 4.75 -14.32 1.23
CA TYR A 82 3.57 -14.67 2.01
C TYR A 82 2.37 -15.08 1.15
N GLY A 83 2.51 -15.05 -0.17
CA GLY A 83 1.50 -15.52 -1.12
C GLY A 83 0.25 -14.64 -1.17
N TYR A 84 0.41 -13.34 -1.12
CA TYR A 84 -0.64 -12.38 -1.39
C TYR A 84 -0.80 -12.09 -2.88
N ASP A 85 -1.93 -11.52 -3.25
CA ASP A 85 -2.28 -11.19 -4.64
C ASP A 85 -2.04 -9.71 -4.98
N GLY A 86 -1.43 -8.96 -4.08
CA GLY A 86 -1.14 -7.55 -4.28
C GLY A 86 -1.00 -6.77 -2.98
N PHE A 87 -1.05 -5.45 -3.13
CA PHE A 87 -0.88 -4.51 -2.04
C PHE A 87 -1.97 -3.44 -2.05
N ASP A 88 -2.49 -3.12 -0.89
CA ASP A 88 -3.39 -2.03 -0.63
C ASP A 88 -2.65 -1.00 0.24
N ILE A 89 -2.39 0.17 -0.33
CA ILE A 89 -1.70 1.24 0.38
C ILE A 89 -2.72 2.00 1.22
N ASP A 90 -2.63 1.89 2.53
CA ASP A 90 -3.34 2.79 3.43
C ASP A 90 -2.63 4.15 3.43
N TYR A 91 -3.22 5.12 2.75
CA TYR A 91 -2.66 6.45 2.53
C TYR A 91 -3.47 7.51 3.24
N GLU A 92 -2.96 7.95 4.37
CA GLU A 92 -3.61 8.93 5.25
C GLU A 92 -2.69 10.13 5.54
N PRO A 93 -2.36 10.98 4.54
CA PRO A 93 -1.39 12.07 4.71
C PRO A 93 -1.86 13.19 5.65
N ASN A 94 -3.17 13.29 5.89
CA ASN A 94 -3.76 14.31 6.75
C ASN A 94 -4.13 13.77 8.15
N PHE A 95 -3.97 12.46 8.38
CA PHE A 95 -4.21 11.82 9.66
C PHE A 95 -2.90 11.65 10.44
N GLY A 96 -2.81 12.27 11.62
CA GLY A 96 -1.60 12.21 12.44
C GLY A 96 -0.46 13.06 11.91
N HIS A 97 0.72 12.47 11.76
CA HIS A 97 1.91 13.15 11.26
C HIS A 97 2.22 12.73 9.82
N ARG A 98 2.47 13.72 8.97
CA ARG A 98 3.03 13.44 7.66
C ARG A 98 4.43 12.86 7.82
N GLY A 99 4.61 11.65 7.31
CA GLY A 99 5.91 10.99 7.29
C GLY A 99 6.81 11.46 6.15
N ASN A 100 7.99 10.89 6.06
CA ASN A 100 8.94 11.21 4.98
C ASN A 100 8.50 10.63 3.61
N MET A 101 7.58 9.67 3.58
CA MET A 101 6.94 9.18 2.35
C MET A 101 5.66 9.96 2.07
N SER A 102 4.64 9.84 2.90
CA SER A 102 3.31 10.44 2.68
C SER A 102 3.31 11.98 2.67
N GLY A 103 4.34 12.61 3.20
CA GLY A 103 4.53 14.05 3.18
C GLY A 103 5.13 14.62 1.90
N SER A 104 5.46 13.79 0.90
CA SER A 104 6.08 14.19 -0.35
C SER A 104 5.46 13.49 -1.56
N ASP A 105 4.83 14.27 -2.43
CA ASP A 105 4.24 13.78 -3.68
C ASP A 105 5.28 13.10 -4.58
N GLU A 106 6.50 13.63 -4.64
CA GLU A 106 7.62 13.07 -5.39
C GLU A 106 8.00 11.68 -4.88
N ASN A 107 8.13 11.53 -3.54
CA ASN A 107 8.49 10.27 -2.93
C ASN A 107 7.39 9.22 -3.16
N MET A 108 6.12 9.60 -2.98
CA MET A 108 5.00 8.72 -3.21
C MET A 108 4.88 8.33 -4.68
N LEU A 109 5.07 9.26 -5.62
CA LEU A 109 5.03 8.95 -7.04
C LEU A 109 6.11 7.93 -7.42
N LEU A 110 7.36 8.14 -7.02
CA LEU A 110 8.46 7.20 -7.28
C LEU A 110 8.18 5.81 -6.66
N PHE A 111 7.67 5.79 -5.43
CA PHE A 111 7.29 4.57 -4.73
C PHE A 111 6.22 3.78 -5.51
N ILE A 112 5.14 4.46 -5.92
CA ILE A 112 4.03 3.86 -6.66
C ILE A 112 4.49 3.39 -8.05
N GLN A 113 5.31 4.17 -8.75
CA GLN A 113 5.89 3.77 -10.04
C GLN A 113 6.72 2.50 -9.90
N THR A 114 7.54 2.41 -8.86
CA THR A 114 8.37 1.23 -8.59
C THR A 114 7.53 0.00 -8.23
N LEU A 115 6.50 0.14 -7.40
CA LEU A 115 5.52 -0.94 -7.16
C LEU A 115 4.87 -1.38 -8.47
N GLY A 116 4.52 -0.43 -9.34
CA GLY A 116 3.89 -0.63 -10.63
C GLY A 116 4.71 -1.46 -11.63
N GLU A 117 6.00 -1.66 -11.39
CA GLU A 117 6.84 -2.58 -12.17
C GLU A 117 6.45 -4.05 -11.94
N ARG A 118 5.90 -4.39 -10.78
CA ARG A 118 5.62 -5.77 -10.36
C ARG A 118 4.15 -6.06 -10.04
N ILE A 119 3.36 -5.04 -9.67
CA ILE A 119 1.96 -5.17 -9.31
C ILE A 119 1.15 -4.02 -9.91
N GLY A 120 -0.17 -4.19 -10.01
CA GLY A 120 -1.06 -3.19 -10.59
C GLY A 120 -1.14 -3.23 -12.12
N PRO A 121 -1.95 -2.36 -12.74
CA PRO A 121 -2.28 -2.45 -14.16
C PRO A 121 -1.10 -2.20 -15.10
N LYS A 122 -0.04 -1.53 -14.65
CA LYS A 122 1.15 -1.29 -15.47
C LYS A 122 2.14 -2.46 -15.48
N SER A 123 2.06 -3.39 -14.52
CA SER A 123 3.00 -4.50 -14.37
C SER A 123 2.84 -5.61 -15.41
N GLY A 124 1.69 -5.68 -16.07
CA GLY A 124 1.34 -6.81 -16.94
C GLY A 124 1.02 -8.11 -16.19
N THR A 125 0.91 -8.05 -14.86
CA THR A 125 0.51 -9.18 -14.00
C THR A 125 -0.96 -9.06 -13.59
N ASP A 126 -1.51 -10.10 -12.98
CA ASP A 126 -2.86 -10.09 -12.42
C ASP A 126 -2.89 -9.64 -10.94
N ARG A 127 -1.75 -9.19 -10.41
CA ARG A 127 -1.62 -8.66 -9.05
C ARG A 127 -2.17 -7.26 -8.96
N LEU A 128 -2.85 -6.96 -7.86
CA LEU A 128 -3.50 -5.67 -7.66
C LEU A 128 -2.60 -4.70 -6.91
N LEU A 129 -2.67 -3.44 -7.31
CA LEU A 129 -2.22 -2.30 -6.53
C LEU A 129 -3.44 -1.42 -6.26
N VAL A 130 -3.74 -1.23 -5.00
CA VAL A 130 -4.91 -0.51 -4.49
C VAL A 130 -4.42 0.60 -3.57
N ILE A 131 -5.16 1.65 -3.45
CA ILE A 131 -4.96 2.70 -2.47
C ILE A 131 -6.26 2.98 -1.74
N ASP A 132 -6.20 2.99 -0.41
CA ASP A 132 -7.32 3.35 0.45
C ASP A 132 -6.96 4.51 1.38
N GLY A 133 -7.90 4.94 2.22
CA GLY A 133 -7.72 6.11 3.09
C GLY A 133 -8.15 7.42 2.43
N GLU A 134 -7.18 8.24 2.08
CA GLU A 134 -7.38 9.55 1.45
C GLU A 134 -6.82 9.61 0.00
N PRO A 135 -7.26 8.73 -0.91
CA PRO A 135 -6.72 8.65 -2.27
C PRO A 135 -6.89 9.94 -3.08
N GLN A 136 -7.84 10.80 -2.71
CA GLN A 136 -8.02 12.13 -3.31
C GLN A 136 -6.83 13.07 -3.07
N SER A 137 -5.99 12.75 -2.10
CA SER A 137 -4.81 13.56 -1.73
C SER A 137 -3.54 13.11 -2.45
N ILE A 138 -3.57 11.99 -3.20
CA ILE A 138 -2.39 11.50 -3.95
C ILE A 138 -2.18 12.30 -5.23
N VAL A 139 -0.93 12.41 -5.65
CA VAL A 139 -0.56 13.04 -6.93
C VAL A 139 -1.23 12.35 -8.11
N SER A 140 -1.86 13.12 -8.99
CA SER A 140 -2.70 12.61 -10.09
C SER A 140 -1.96 11.70 -11.07
N GLU A 141 -0.66 11.92 -11.28
CA GLU A 141 0.21 11.13 -12.14
C GLU A 141 0.34 9.68 -11.68
N SER A 142 0.04 9.38 -10.42
CA SER A 142 0.03 8.03 -9.87
C SER A 142 -1.22 7.22 -10.28
N GLY A 143 -2.30 7.89 -10.67
CA GLY A 143 -3.59 7.27 -10.98
C GLY A 143 -3.52 6.04 -11.88
N PRO A 144 -2.79 6.06 -13.01
CA PRO A 144 -2.70 4.93 -13.93
C PRO A 144 -2.05 3.66 -13.36
N TYR A 145 -1.46 3.72 -12.17
CA TYR A 145 -0.81 2.57 -11.51
C TYR A 145 -1.76 1.78 -10.61
N PHE A 146 -2.93 2.31 -10.29
CA PHE A 146 -3.88 1.68 -9.37
C PHE A 146 -5.01 0.94 -10.11
N ASN A 147 -5.42 -0.19 -9.53
CA ASN A 147 -6.62 -0.90 -9.95
C ASN A 147 -7.88 -0.30 -9.31
N TYR A 148 -7.78 0.15 -8.05
CA TYR A 148 -8.91 0.68 -7.28
C TYR A 148 -8.46 1.79 -6.33
N PHE A 149 -9.39 2.72 -6.10
CA PHE A 149 -9.31 3.79 -5.12
C PHE A 149 -10.45 3.61 -4.12
N ILE A 150 -10.14 3.56 -2.84
CA ILE A 150 -11.10 3.36 -1.76
C ILE A 150 -11.03 4.55 -0.80
N VAL A 151 -12.09 5.33 -0.70
CA VAL A 151 -12.15 6.43 0.25
C VAL A 151 -12.63 5.92 1.60
N GLN A 152 -11.84 6.14 2.64
CA GLN A 152 -12.25 5.92 4.02
C GLN A 152 -13.06 7.15 4.48
N ALA A 153 -14.36 7.11 4.29
CA ALA A 153 -15.27 8.20 4.62
C ALA A 153 -15.81 8.09 6.06
N TYR A 154 -14.91 7.92 7.03
CA TYR A 154 -15.27 7.93 8.44
C TYR A 154 -15.72 9.35 8.83
N ASP A 155 -16.79 9.44 9.62
CA ASP A 155 -17.34 10.71 10.14
C ASP A 155 -17.76 11.75 9.07
N SER A 156 -17.90 11.33 7.82
CA SER A 156 -18.50 12.20 6.82
C SER A 156 -19.92 12.53 7.27
N PRO A 157 -20.26 13.80 7.54
CA PRO A 157 -21.65 14.18 7.68
C PRO A 157 -22.36 13.70 6.42
N GLY A 158 -23.58 13.16 6.53
CA GLY A 158 -24.30 12.46 5.47
C GLY A 158 -24.63 13.32 4.23
N ASP A 159 -23.78 14.26 3.92
CA ASP A 159 -23.70 14.97 2.66
C ASP A 159 -22.74 14.26 1.70
N ASN A 160 -22.96 14.42 0.43
CA ASN A 160 -22.16 13.82 -0.62
C ASN A 160 -20.83 14.55 -0.87
N SER A 161 -20.35 15.39 0.05
CA SER A 161 -19.18 16.25 -0.16
C SER A 161 -17.90 15.47 -0.47
N GLY A 162 -17.73 14.28 0.13
CA GLY A 162 -16.62 13.39 -0.19
C GLY A 162 -16.73 12.74 -1.58
N ARG A 163 -17.94 12.49 -2.06
CA ARG A 163 -18.23 11.96 -3.40
C ARG A 163 -18.00 13.01 -4.49
N ASP A 164 -18.47 14.23 -4.25
CA ASP A 164 -18.36 15.33 -5.21
C ASP A 164 -16.90 15.68 -5.52
N ASN A 165 -15.99 15.47 -4.58
CA ASN A 165 -14.56 15.65 -4.78
C ASN A 165 -13.89 14.54 -5.64
N LEU A 166 -14.47 13.35 -5.72
CA LEU A 166 -13.99 12.26 -6.57
C LEU A 166 -14.50 12.40 -8.01
N ASP A 167 -15.74 12.88 -8.18
CA ASP A 167 -16.37 13.04 -9.49
C ASP A 167 -15.84 14.28 -10.26
N SER A 168 -15.09 15.16 -9.59
CA SER A 168 -14.52 16.38 -10.17
C SER A 168 -13.07 16.25 -10.68
N ARG A 169 -12.51 15.02 -10.67
CA ARG A 169 -11.13 14.72 -11.12
C ARG A 169 -11.14 13.64 -12.23
#